data_6fe69195bec2d3b58c62aa0415b0752d
#
_entry.id   6fe69195bec2d3b58c62aa0415b0752d
#
_cell.length_a   1.000
_cell.length_b   1.000
_cell.length_c   1.000
_cell.angle_alpha   90.00
_cell.angle_beta   90.00
_cell.angle_gamma   90.00
#
_symmetry.space_group_name_H-M   'P 1'
#
loop_
_entity.id
_entity.type
_entity.pdbx_description
1 polymer ?
#
loop_
_entity_poly.entity_id
_entity_poly.type
_entity_poly.pdbx_seq_one_letter_code
_entity_poly.pdbx_strand_id
1 'polypeptide(L)'
;AQSFTESYIKNKTYTEKDFSILQETFSQMVESSDILVAHADKNPIIVEIMPWLYQFKLLGETGNEVLAMVKAYDKNDQSLFMRKYKHVKALQQQMFQIDQTYNQNPYQPGIKTAGRVIKPLIDQTFATVTQCYNQKYSTLLNAETDYMPHKLISDISQIKNLPLQVKINRIQISPALEVIRWPGNGSLTIELDQVYPGENIEIDFGKPEIETWGSLEISANGKDCSKVHFTQENNRLTASLQQKPIKAVRFTNMQHQEQEIYLRRFIITIDK
;
A
#
# COMPACT_ATOMS: atom_id res chain seq x y z
N ALA A 1 5.28 16.34 -20.51
CA ALA A 1 5.91 15.72 -19.33
C ALA A 1 7.36 15.35 -19.64
N GLN A 2 7.59 14.66 -20.76
CA GLN A 2 8.95 14.27 -21.20
C GLN A 2 9.88 15.48 -21.38
N SER A 3 9.33 16.63 -21.81
CA SER A 3 10.09 17.84 -22.07
C SER A 3 10.67 18.52 -20.81
N PHE A 4 9.96 18.53 -19.66
CA PHE A 4 10.47 19.18 -18.44
C PHE A 4 11.70 18.46 -17.88
N THR A 5 11.59 17.15 -17.67
CA THR A 5 12.64 16.37 -17.02
C THR A 5 13.92 16.32 -17.84
N GLU A 6 13.80 16.06 -19.14
CA GLU A 6 14.94 16.04 -20.04
C GLU A 6 15.53 17.43 -20.25
N SER A 7 14.69 18.44 -20.41
CA SER A 7 15.14 19.80 -20.62
C SER A 7 15.80 20.40 -19.37
N TYR A 8 15.26 20.15 -18.18
CA TYR A 8 15.83 20.69 -16.94
C TYR A 8 17.10 19.93 -16.52
N ILE A 9 16.99 18.61 -16.37
CA ILE A 9 18.06 17.80 -15.77
C ILE A 9 19.22 17.58 -16.75
N LYS A 10 18.92 17.28 -18.02
CA LYS A 10 19.95 16.98 -19.03
C LYS A 10 20.42 18.20 -19.77
N ASN A 11 19.52 19.07 -20.21
CA ASN A 11 19.83 20.20 -21.09
C ASN A 11 19.85 21.55 -20.37
N LYS A 12 19.37 21.62 -19.13
CA LYS A 12 19.29 22.84 -18.31
C LYS A 12 18.57 24.02 -18.99
N THR A 13 17.53 23.71 -19.76
CA THR A 13 16.76 24.71 -20.53
C THR A 13 15.59 25.32 -19.74
N TYR A 14 15.20 24.73 -18.60
CA TYR A 14 14.21 25.32 -17.70
C TYR A 14 14.84 26.34 -16.77
N THR A 15 14.08 27.40 -16.49
CA THR A 15 14.50 28.50 -15.62
C THR A 15 14.14 28.23 -14.15
N GLU A 16 14.77 28.96 -13.23
CA GLU A 16 14.37 28.97 -11.81
C GLU A 16 12.90 29.35 -11.63
N LYS A 17 12.37 30.17 -12.52
CA LYS A 17 10.94 30.56 -12.52
C LYS A 17 10.03 29.37 -12.79
N ASP A 18 10.36 28.55 -13.80
CA ASP A 18 9.56 27.35 -14.12
C ASP A 18 9.59 26.36 -12.97
N PHE A 19 10.75 26.22 -12.34
CA PHE A 19 10.91 25.37 -11.16
C PHE A 19 10.06 25.87 -9.97
N SER A 20 10.04 27.18 -9.73
CA SER A 20 9.25 27.79 -8.65
C SER A 20 7.76 27.61 -8.87
N ILE A 21 7.26 27.71 -10.11
CA ILE A 21 5.86 27.48 -10.47
C ILE A 21 5.44 26.04 -10.11
N LEU A 22 6.27 25.05 -10.44
CA LEU A 22 5.99 23.66 -10.11
C LEU A 22 5.98 23.42 -8.60
N GLN A 23 6.94 24.00 -7.87
CA GLN A 23 7.02 23.90 -6.41
C GLN A 23 5.82 24.54 -5.75
N GLU A 24 5.39 25.71 -6.21
CA GLU A 24 4.18 26.38 -5.73
C GLU A 24 2.93 25.52 -5.99
N THR A 25 2.80 24.97 -7.21
CA THR A 25 1.69 24.08 -7.57
C THR A 25 1.60 22.89 -6.63
N PHE A 26 2.70 22.19 -6.39
CA PHE A 26 2.73 21.04 -5.49
C PHE A 26 2.45 21.43 -4.02
N SER A 27 2.93 22.59 -3.59
CA SER A 27 2.64 23.13 -2.25
C SER A 27 1.17 23.46 -2.07
N GLN A 28 0.53 24.07 -3.08
CA GLN A 28 -0.90 24.35 -3.08
C GLN A 28 -1.75 23.08 -3.06
N MET A 29 -1.31 21.98 -3.71
CA MET A 29 -2.00 20.69 -3.62
C MET A 29 -2.03 20.16 -2.18
N VAL A 30 -0.92 20.28 -1.45
CA VAL A 30 -0.82 19.86 -0.03
C VAL A 30 -1.72 20.74 0.84
N GLU A 31 -1.55 22.06 0.75
CA GLU A 31 -2.27 23.03 1.58
C GLU A 31 -3.78 22.95 1.37
N SER A 32 -4.23 22.89 0.11
CA SER A 32 -5.67 22.77 -0.21
C SER A 32 -6.26 21.46 0.34
N SER A 33 -5.52 20.38 0.29
CA SER A 33 -5.95 19.09 0.85
C SER A 33 -6.07 19.18 2.37
N ASP A 34 -5.11 19.78 3.06
CA ASP A 34 -5.12 19.94 4.51
C ASP A 34 -6.27 20.84 4.98
N ILE A 35 -6.55 21.92 4.27
CA ILE A 35 -7.70 22.79 4.55
C ILE A 35 -9.02 22.02 4.44
N LEU A 36 -9.19 21.22 3.37
CA LEU A 36 -10.41 20.44 3.19
C LEU A 36 -10.55 19.34 4.25
N VAL A 37 -9.48 18.61 4.56
CA VAL A 37 -9.47 17.60 5.59
C VAL A 37 -9.84 18.18 6.96
N ALA A 38 -9.35 19.37 7.29
CA ALA A 38 -9.67 20.06 8.54
C ALA A 38 -11.16 20.46 8.67
N HIS A 39 -11.92 20.44 7.59
CA HIS A 39 -13.36 20.74 7.58
C HIS A 39 -14.23 19.48 7.39
N ALA A 40 -13.65 18.28 7.43
CA ALA A 40 -14.37 17.04 7.18
C ALA A 40 -15.47 16.75 8.21
N ASP A 41 -15.28 17.15 9.47
CA ASP A 41 -16.25 17.02 10.55
C ASP A 41 -17.54 17.85 10.34
N LYS A 42 -17.45 18.89 9.52
CA LYS A 42 -18.57 19.82 9.23
C LYS A 42 -19.27 19.52 7.91
N ASN A 43 -18.73 18.66 7.06
CA ASN A 43 -19.27 18.41 5.74
C ASN A 43 -19.13 16.93 5.32
N PRO A 44 -20.24 16.18 5.28
CA PRO A 44 -20.22 14.76 4.93
C PRO A 44 -19.66 14.48 3.51
N ILE A 45 -19.78 15.40 2.57
CA ILE A 45 -19.21 15.25 1.23
C ILE A 45 -17.68 15.17 1.30
N ILE A 46 -17.06 15.95 2.19
CA ILE A 46 -15.60 15.90 2.38
C ILE A 46 -15.18 14.53 2.91
N VAL A 47 -15.96 13.93 3.80
CA VAL A 47 -15.69 12.57 4.31
C VAL A 47 -15.68 11.54 3.19
N GLU A 48 -16.61 11.64 2.24
CA GLU A 48 -16.68 10.72 1.09
C GLU A 48 -15.47 10.84 0.15
N ILE A 49 -14.93 12.06 -0.02
CA ILE A 49 -13.78 12.32 -0.90
C ILE A 49 -12.43 12.30 -0.17
N MET A 50 -12.39 12.03 1.14
CA MET A 50 -11.16 12.00 1.94
C MET A 50 -10.03 11.17 1.31
N PRO A 51 -10.29 9.95 0.78
CA PRO A 51 -9.23 9.18 0.13
C PRO A 51 -8.60 9.89 -1.06
N TRP A 52 -9.43 10.58 -1.83
CA TRP A 52 -8.99 11.37 -2.97
C TRP A 52 -8.15 12.57 -2.53
N LEU A 53 -8.54 13.25 -1.44
CA LEU A 53 -7.77 14.34 -0.85
C LEU A 53 -6.41 13.86 -0.33
N TYR A 54 -6.35 12.71 0.34
CA TYR A 54 -5.08 12.12 0.78
C TYR A 54 -4.18 11.75 -0.38
N GLN A 55 -4.71 11.18 -1.46
CA GLN A 55 -3.93 10.87 -2.64
C GLN A 55 -3.39 12.15 -3.29
N PHE A 56 -4.23 13.17 -3.39
CA PHE A 56 -3.85 14.46 -3.96
C PHE A 56 -2.75 15.15 -3.14
N LYS A 57 -2.86 15.10 -1.81
CA LYS A 57 -1.83 15.56 -0.89
C LYS A 57 -0.50 14.83 -1.09
N LEU A 58 -0.52 13.49 -1.10
CA LEU A 58 0.68 12.69 -1.30
C LEU A 58 1.36 12.93 -2.65
N LEU A 59 0.58 13.22 -3.69
CA LEU A 59 1.13 13.63 -4.99
C LEU A 59 1.87 14.97 -4.88
N GLY A 60 1.29 15.96 -4.18
CA GLY A 60 1.94 17.24 -3.93
C GLY A 60 3.23 17.10 -3.11
N GLU A 61 3.18 16.33 -2.02
CA GLU A 61 4.36 16.05 -1.18
C GLU A 61 5.46 15.34 -1.99
N THR A 62 5.10 14.32 -2.75
CA THR A 62 6.07 13.59 -3.59
C THR A 62 6.68 14.50 -4.66
N GLY A 63 5.87 15.34 -5.29
CA GLY A 63 6.35 16.33 -6.27
C GLY A 63 7.38 17.28 -5.67
N ASN A 64 7.09 17.85 -4.49
CA ASN A 64 8.02 18.73 -3.77
C ASN A 64 9.33 18.01 -3.40
N GLU A 65 9.27 16.77 -2.93
CA GLU A 65 10.47 15.99 -2.59
C GLU A 65 11.31 15.66 -3.83
N VAL A 66 10.67 15.30 -4.95
CA VAL A 66 11.38 15.05 -6.22
C VAL A 66 12.05 16.33 -6.74
N LEU A 67 11.39 17.50 -6.64
CA LEU A 67 12.01 18.77 -7.00
C LEU A 67 13.20 19.09 -6.08
N ALA A 68 13.10 18.79 -4.79
CA ALA A 68 14.22 18.95 -3.85
C ALA A 68 15.38 18.01 -4.18
N MET A 69 15.13 16.79 -4.66
CA MET A 69 16.18 15.90 -5.18
C MET A 69 16.89 16.49 -6.39
N VAL A 70 16.17 17.08 -7.33
CA VAL A 70 16.76 17.76 -8.50
C VAL A 70 17.69 18.88 -8.05
N LYS A 71 17.25 19.73 -7.11
CA LYS A 71 18.09 20.79 -6.55
C LYS A 71 19.33 20.25 -5.82
N ALA A 72 19.17 19.16 -5.06
CA ALA A 72 20.30 18.52 -4.38
C ALA A 72 21.31 17.94 -5.37
N TYR A 73 20.85 17.33 -6.45
CA TYR A 73 21.70 16.82 -7.53
C TYR A 73 22.50 17.94 -8.19
N ASP A 74 21.87 19.07 -8.51
CA ASP A 74 22.51 20.23 -9.15
C ASP A 74 23.58 20.86 -8.23
N LYS A 75 23.33 20.89 -6.92
CA LYS A 75 24.27 21.41 -5.90
C LYS A 75 25.33 20.40 -5.46
N ASN A 76 25.33 19.18 -5.99
CA ASN A 76 26.20 18.08 -5.56
C ASN A 76 26.03 17.67 -4.09
N ASP A 77 24.87 17.94 -3.49
CA ASP A 77 24.55 17.57 -2.11
C ASP A 77 24.02 16.13 -2.05
N GLN A 78 24.97 15.18 -1.95
CA GLN A 78 24.64 13.75 -1.90
C GLN A 78 23.82 13.38 -0.66
N SER A 79 24.09 14.01 0.49
CA SER A 79 23.39 13.72 1.75
C SER A 79 21.93 14.12 1.66
N LEU A 80 21.65 15.33 1.17
CA LEU A 80 20.28 15.80 0.95
C LEU A 80 19.58 14.95 -0.11
N PHE A 81 20.27 14.62 -1.22
CA PHE A 81 19.71 13.76 -2.26
C PHE A 81 19.24 12.42 -1.70
N MET A 82 20.10 11.72 -0.95
CA MET A 82 19.76 10.41 -0.38
C MET A 82 18.63 10.48 0.64
N ARG A 83 18.57 11.53 1.46
CA ARG A 83 17.45 11.74 2.39
C ARG A 83 16.14 11.93 1.63
N LYS A 84 16.14 12.77 0.58
CA LYS A 84 14.96 13.03 -0.24
C LYS A 84 14.55 11.80 -1.05
N TYR A 85 15.50 11.06 -1.60
CA TYR A 85 15.25 9.78 -2.27
C TYR A 85 14.48 8.79 -1.37
N LYS A 86 14.96 8.59 -0.14
CA LYS A 86 14.28 7.71 0.83
C LYS A 86 12.87 8.19 1.15
N HIS A 87 12.67 9.50 1.26
CA HIS A 87 11.35 10.07 1.53
C HIS A 87 10.40 9.89 0.34
N VAL A 88 10.85 10.12 -0.89
CA VAL A 88 10.06 9.83 -2.10
C VAL A 88 9.63 8.37 -2.15
N LYS A 89 10.53 7.43 -1.86
CA LYS A 89 10.21 5.99 -1.80
C LYS A 89 9.10 5.70 -0.78
N ALA A 90 9.17 6.32 0.41
CA ALA A 90 8.15 6.17 1.43
C ALA A 90 6.79 6.75 1.01
N LEU A 91 6.76 7.92 0.36
CA LEU A 91 5.55 8.54 -0.16
C LEU A 91 4.93 7.73 -1.30
N GLN A 92 5.75 7.18 -2.20
CA GLN A 92 5.27 6.26 -3.25
C GLN A 92 4.62 5.01 -2.65
N GLN A 93 5.18 4.48 -1.57
CA GLN A 93 4.61 3.36 -0.85
C GLN A 93 3.24 3.69 -0.25
N GLN A 94 3.09 4.87 0.36
CA GLN A 94 1.81 5.34 0.90
C GLN A 94 0.76 5.53 -0.20
N MET A 95 1.13 6.15 -1.33
CA MET A 95 0.25 6.29 -2.49
C MET A 95 -0.23 4.95 -3.00
N PHE A 96 0.66 3.97 -3.11
CA PHE A 96 0.28 2.63 -3.54
C PHE A 96 -0.73 1.98 -2.58
N GLN A 97 -0.56 2.15 -1.27
CA GLN A 97 -1.51 1.64 -0.27
C GLN A 97 -2.91 2.26 -0.44
N ILE A 98 -2.97 3.57 -0.71
CA ILE A 98 -4.24 4.25 -0.99
C ILE A 98 -4.85 3.73 -2.29
N ASP A 99 -4.06 3.60 -3.36
CA ASP A 99 -4.52 3.06 -4.63
C ASP A 99 -5.10 1.65 -4.49
N GLN A 100 -4.44 0.77 -3.74
CA GLN A 100 -4.95 -0.58 -3.45
C GLN A 100 -6.28 -0.54 -2.69
N THR A 101 -6.43 0.40 -1.77
CA THR A 101 -7.64 0.48 -0.94
C THR A 101 -8.85 1.05 -1.71
N TYR A 102 -8.63 2.01 -2.61
CA TYR A 102 -9.71 2.79 -3.21
C TYR A 102 -9.96 2.50 -4.68
N ASN A 103 -8.96 2.09 -5.46
CA ASN A 103 -9.16 1.74 -6.87
C ASN A 103 -9.91 0.42 -7.08
N GLN A 104 -10.08 -0.37 -6.05
CA GLN A 104 -10.87 -1.59 -6.05
C GLN A 104 -12.37 -1.34 -5.78
N ASN A 105 -12.75 -0.11 -5.45
CA ASN A 105 -14.16 0.23 -5.27
C ASN A 105 -14.79 0.62 -6.63
N PRO A 106 -15.70 -0.21 -7.20
CA PRO A 106 -16.33 0.07 -8.49
C PRO A 106 -17.21 1.32 -8.47
N TYR A 107 -17.58 1.80 -7.29
CA TYR A 107 -18.45 2.96 -7.09
C TYR A 107 -17.72 4.31 -6.96
N GLN A 108 -16.38 4.33 -7.05
CA GLN A 108 -15.59 5.57 -7.00
C GLN A 108 -14.70 5.75 -8.25
N PRO A 109 -15.28 6.01 -9.42
CA PRO A 109 -14.51 6.13 -10.67
C PRO A 109 -13.63 7.38 -10.76
N GLY A 110 -13.81 8.38 -9.88
CA GLY A 110 -13.13 9.69 -9.97
C GLY A 110 -11.65 9.71 -9.58
N ILE A 111 -11.20 8.79 -8.75
CA ILE A 111 -9.81 8.77 -8.22
C ILE A 111 -8.79 8.50 -9.32
N LYS A 112 -9.16 7.76 -10.35
CA LYS A 112 -8.28 7.43 -11.49
C LYS A 112 -7.83 8.65 -12.31
N THR A 113 -8.49 9.79 -12.21
CA THR A 113 -8.29 10.91 -13.13
C THR A 113 -7.15 11.85 -12.72
N ALA A 114 -7.02 12.17 -11.44
CA ALA A 114 -5.94 13.04 -10.94
C ALA A 114 -4.56 12.37 -11.04
N GLY A 115 -4.48 11.07 -10.76
CA GLY A 115 -3.24 10.30 -10.87
C GLY A 115 -2.74 10.13 -12.32
N ARG A 116 -3.59 10.27 -13.33
CA ARG A 116 -3.21 10.01 -14.73
C ARG A 116 -2.27 11.06 -15.35
N VAL A 117 -2.30 12.27 -14.87
CA VAL A 117 -1.51 13.38 -15.47
C VAL A 117 -0.31 13.74 -14.59
N ILE A 118 -0.54 13.95 -13.29
CA ILE A 118 0.49 14.48 -12.38
C ILE A 118 1.45 13.36 -11.94
N LYS A 119 0.93 12.19 -11.58
CA LYS A 119 1.76 11.07 -11.14
C LYS A 119 2.81 10.64 -12.17
N PRO A 120 2.47 10.42 -13.46
CA PRO A 120 3.50 10.09 -14.46
C PRO A 120 4.59 11.14 -14.61
N LEU A 121 4.26 12.43 -14.44
CA LEU A 121 5.26 13.51 -14.47
C LEU A 121 6.24 13.38 -13.28
N ILE A 122 5.73 13.17 -12.09
CA ILE A 122 6.53 13.00 -10.87
C ILE A 122 7.41 11.75 -11.00
N ASP A 123 6.82 10.60 -11.36
CA ASP A 123 7.54 9.33 -11.48
C ASP A 123 8.64 9.41 -12.53
N GLN A 124 8.38 10.03 -13.69
CA GLN A 124 9.39 10.23 -14.73
C GLN A 124 10.53 11.14 -14.27
N THR A 125 10.20 12.23 -13.56
CA THR A 125 11.22 13.15 -13.01
C THR A 125 12.08 12.43 -11.98
N PHE A 126 11.48 11.65 -11.09
CA PHE A 126 12.17 10.84 -10.10
C PHE A 126 13.10 9.80 -10.76
N ALA A 127 12.60 9.07 -11.75
CA ALA A 127 13.38 8.09 -12.50
C ALA A 127 14.60 8.75 -13.18
N THR A 128 14.39 9.88 -13.86
CA THR A 128 15.46 10.56 -14.59
C THR A 128 16.53 11.10 -13.64
N VAL A 129 16.16 11.79 -12.54
CA VAL A 129 17.15 12.33 -11.60
C VAL A 129 17.91 11.22 -10.86
N THR A 130 17.25 10.11 -10.56
CA THR A 130 17.87 8.91 -9.97
C THR A 130 18.88 8.28 -10.93
N GLN A 131 18.53 8.16 -12.21
CA GLN A 131 19.44 7.66 -13.25
C GLN A 131 20.67 8.58 -13.41
N CYS A 132 20.47 9.90 -13.47
CA CYS A 132 21.58 10.85 -13.54
C CYS A 132 22.48 10.76 -12.31
N TYR A 133 21.91 10.60 -11.11
CA TYR A 133 22.66 10.41 -9.87
C TYR A 133 23.49 9.12 -9.91
N ASN A 134 22.87 8.01 -10.34
CA ASN A 134 23.57 6.73 -10.47
C ASN A 134 24.76 6.82 -11.43
N GLN A 135 24.58 7.46 -12.58
CA GLN A 135 25.66 7.66 -13.55
C GLN A 135 26.80 8.52 -12.99
N LYS A 136 26.47 9.59 -12.25
CA LYS A 136 27.45 10.53 -11.71
C LYS A 136 28.27 9.95 -10.55
N TYR A 137 27.63 9.15 -9.68
CA TYR A 137 28.23 8.67 -8.45
C TYR A 137 28.45 7.15 -8.43
N SER A 138 28.26 6.46 -9.56
CA SER A 138 28.39 5.00 -9.70
C SER A 138 27.58 4.21 -8.66
N THR A 139 26.34 4.66 -8.41
CA THR A 139 25.37 3.99 -7.51
C THR A 139 24.35 3.17 -8.28
N LEU A 140 23.59 2.34 -7.58
CA LEU A 140 22.54 1.47 -8.14
C LEU A 140 21.17 1.73 -7.47
N LEU A 141 20.82 3.01 -7.29
CA LEU A 141 19.51 3.37 -6.73
C LEU A 141 18.40 3.00 -7.72
N ASN A 142 17.30 2.43 -7.21
CA ASN A 142 16.15 2.06 -8.02
C ASN A 142 15.05 3.12 -7.88
N ALA A 143 14.64 3.70 -9.01
CA ALA A 143 13.51 4.63 -9.06
C ALA A 143 12.15 3.92 -9.13
N GLU A 144 12.11 2.64 -9.46
CA GLU A 144 10.89 1.87 -9.39
C GLU A 144 10.44 1.71 -7.94
N THR A 145 9.15 1.60 -7.74
CA THR A 145 8.59 1.36 -6.42
C THR A 145 9.01 -0.03 -5.96
N ASP A 146 9.91 -0.14 -4.97
CA ASP A 146 10.31 -1.44 -4.38
C ASP A 146 9.17 -2.07 -3.57
N TYR A 147 7.99 -1.56 -3.77
CA TYR A 147 6.81 -2.01 -3.06
C TYR A 147 6.35 -3.34 -3.66
N MET A 148 6.59 -4.41 -2.93
CA MET A 148 5.85 -5.65 -3.16
C MET A 148 4.49 -5.49 -2.50
N PRO A 149 3.39 -5.39 -3.28
CA PRO A 149 2.07 -5.28 -2.69
C PRO A 149 1.80 -6.49 -1.81
N HIS A 150 1.03 -6.29 -0.74
CA HIS A 150 0.43 -7.42 -0.03
C HIS A 150 -0.32 -8.28 -1.03
N LYS A 151 -0.08 -9.58 -0.99
CA LYS A 151 -0.70 -10.52 -1.94
C LYS A 151 -1.67 -11.42 -1.21
N LEU A 152 -2.84 -11.57 -1.80
CA LEU A 152 -3.77 -12.61 -1.46
C LEU A 152 -3.52 -13.79 -2.41
N ILE A 153 -3.07 -14.89 -1.88
CA ILE A 153 -2.79 -16.12 -2.61
C ILE A 153 -3.77 -17.18 -2.13
N SER A 154 -4.55 -17.73 -3.02
CA SER A 154 -5.49 -18.79 -2.70
C SER A 154 -5.70 -19.71 -3.90
N ASP A 155 -5.87 -20.99 -3.65
CA ASP A 155 -6.37 -21.98 -4.59
C ASP A 155 -7.91 -21.93 -4.73
N ILE A 156 -8.59 -21.15 -3.87
CA ILE A 156 -10.03 -20.98 -3.87
C ILE A 156 -10.41 -19.80 -4.78
N SER A 157 -11.08 -20.08 -5.89
CA SER A 157 -11.38 -19.07 -6.91
C SER A 157 -12.21 -17.89 -6.38
N GLN A 158 -13.16 -18.13 -5.49
CA GLN A 158 -13.99 -17.08 -4.89
C GLN A 158 -13.21 -16.16 -3.93
N ILE A 159 -12.11 -16.62 -3.34
CA ILE A 159 -11.25 -15.83 -2.44
C ILE A 159 -10.17 -15.10 -3.22
N LYS A 160 -9.60 -15.73 -4.24
CA LYS A 160 -8.46 -15.22 -5.00
C LYS A 160 -8.62 -13.76 -5.49
N ASN A 161 -9.85 -13.38 -5.79
CA ASN A 161 -10.18 -12.05 -6.34
C ASN A 161 -10.76 -11.09 -5.30
N LEU A 162 -10.84 -11.48 -4.01
CA LEU A 162 -11.33 -10.58 -2.98
C LEU A 162 -10.31 -9.47 -2.72
N PRO A 163 -10.77 -8.22 -2.59
CA PRO A 163 -9.89 -7.10 -2.32
C PRO A 163 -9.19 -7.20 -0.96
N LEU A 164 -7.87 -6.95 -0.94
CA LEU A 164 -7.14 -6.67 0.28
C LEU A 164 -7.24 -5.18 0.61
N GLN A 165 -7.72 -4.87 1.79
CA GLN A 165 -7.75 -3.52 2.34
C GLN A 165 -6.60 -3.35 3.32
N VAL A 166 -5.76 -2.34 3.08
CA VAL A 166 -4.59 -2.03 3.91
C VAL A 166 -4.82 -0.69 4.60
N LYS A 167 -4.80 -0.71 5.92
CA LYS A 167 -4.88 0.47 6.79
C LYS A 167 -3.60 0.57 7.62
N ILE A 168 -3.44 1.65 8.37
CA ILE A 168 -2.19 1.94 9.11
C ILE A 168 -1.71 0.74 9.94
N ASN A 169 -2.59 0.12 10.72
CA ASN A 169 -2.23 -1.01 11.61
C ASN A 169 -2.99 -2.28 11.27
N ARG A 170 -3.54 -2.39 10.05
CA ARG A 170 -4.51 -3.43 9.74
C ARG A 170 -4.50 -3.82 8.30
N ILE A 171 -4.47 -5.12 8.05
CA ILE A 171 -4.65 -5.72 6.73
C ILE A 171 -5.87 -6.63 6.83
N GLN A 172 -6.81 -6.47 5.91
CA GLN A 172 -8.03 -7.27 5.91
C GLN A 172 -8.44 -7.70 4.51
N ILE A 173 -9.03 -8.88 4.40
CA ILE A 173 -9.74 -9.30 3.19
C ILE A 173 -11.15 -8.70 3.25
N SER A 174 -11.63 -8.16 2.14
CA SER A 174 -13.04 -7.74 2.03
C SER A 174 -13.98 -8.92 2.23
N PRO A 175 -15.13 -8.73 2.91
CA PRO A 175 -16.11 -9.77 3.07
C PRO A 175 -16.56 -10.32 1.72
N ALA A 176 -16.77 -11.62 1.64
CA ALA A 176 -17.39 -12.24 0.47
C ALA A 176 -18.90 -11.98 0.47
N LEU A 177 -19.46 -11.72 -0.70
CA LEU A 177 -20.90 -11.53 -0.89
C LEU A 177 -21.65 -12.86 -1.07
N GLU A 178 -20.90 -13.92 -1.36
CA GLU A 178 -21.43 -15.26 -1.66
C GLU A 178 -20.83 -16.32 -0.76
N VAL A 179 -21.49 -17.46 -0.70
CA VAL A 179 -20.96 -18.66 -0.05
C VAL A 179 -19.70 -19.11 -0.76
N ILE A 180 -18.64 -19.33 -0.01
CA ILE A 180 -17.39 -19.86 -0.50
C ILE A 180 -17.36 -21.37 -0.25
N ARG A 181 -17.07 -22.13 -1.29
CA ARG A 181 -16.77 -23.55 -1.19
C ARG A 181 -15.27 -23.74 -1.03
N TRP A 182 -14.86 -24.03 0.21
CA TRP A 182 -13.47 -24.23 0.56
C TRP A 182 -13.08 -25.68 0.41
N PRO A 183 -12.28 -26.05 -0.58
CA PRO A 183 -11.95 -27.46 -0.85
C PRO A 183 -11.12 -28.05 0.31
N GLY A 184 -11.18 -29.37 0.41
CA GLY A 184 -10.29 -30.09 1.34
C GLY A 184 -8.83 -29.82 1.02
N ASN A 185 -8.03 -29.55 2.05
CA ASN A 185 -6.62 -29.10 1.96
C ASN A 185 -6.42 -27.74 1.25
N GLY A 186 -7.50 -27.05 0.90
CA GLY A 186 -7.43 -25.72 0.31
C GLY A 186 -6.84 -24.69 1.27
N SER A 187 -6.11 -23.70 0.75
CA SER A 187 -5.41 -22.70 1.53
C SER A 187 -5.69 -21.26 1.08
N LEU A 188 -5.55 -20.37 2.05
CA LEU A 188 -5.56 -18.93 1.88
C LEU A 188 -4.29 -18.38 2.54
N THR A 189 -3.48 -17.65 1.81
CA THR A 189 -2.28 -16.98 2.33
C THR A 189 -2.36 -15.49 2.05
N ILE A 190 -2.15 -14.68 3.08
CA ILE A 190 -1.88 -13.26 2.93
C ILE A 190 -0.38 -13.06 3.10
N GLU A 191 0.27 -12.65 2.02
CA GLU A 191 1.69 -12.32 1.99
C GLU A 191 1.85 -10.81 2.17
N LEU A 192 2.64 -10.40 3.16
CA LEU A 192 2.88 -9.00 3.47
C LEU A 192 4.06 -8.47 2.63
N ASP A 193 4.08 -7.18 2.35
CA ASP A 193 5.14 -6.52 1.59
C ASP A 193 6.51 -6.60 2.28
N GLN A 194 6.50 -6.54 3.61
CA GLN A 194 7.69 -6.70 4.46
C GLN A 194 7.34 -7.46 5.73
N VAL A 195 8.30 -7.64 6.61
CA VAL A 195 8.08 -8.24 7.94
C VAL A 195 7.55 -7.18 8.88
N TYR A 196 6.44 -7.50 9.57
CA TYR A 196 5.85 -6.65 10.60
C TYR A 196 5.77 -7.38 11.93
N PRO A 197 5.86 -6.67 13.07
CA PRO A 197 5.43 -7.21 14.35
C PRO A 197 3.92 -7.46 14.33
N GLY A 198 3.50 -8.70 14.51
CA GLY A 198 2.08 -9.06 14.51
C GLY A 198 1.46 -8.93 15.89
N GLU A 199 0.32 -8.25 15.99
CA GLU A 199 -0.43 -8.15 17.25
C GLU A 199 -1.46 -9.26 17.38
N ASN A 200 -2.41 -9.31 16.45
CA ASN A 200 -3.44 -10.35 16.47
C ASN A 200 -3.97 -10.67 15.06
N ILE A 201 -4.67 -11.79 14.96
CA ILE A 201 -5.43 -12.21 13.77
C ILE A 201 -6.85 -12.50 14.22
N GLU A 202 -7.82 -11.96 13.48
CA GLU A 202 -9.24 -12.22 13.66
C GLU A 202 -9.84 -12.81 12.39
N ILE A 203 -10.55 -13.94 12.53
CA ILE A 203 -11.22 -14.59 11.41
C ILE A 203 -12.68 -14.90 11.78
N ASP A 204 -13.62 -14.60 10.89
CA ASP A 204 -15.01 -15.00 10.97
C ASP A 204 -15.43 -15.58 9.62
N PHE A 205 -15.64 -16.88 9.61
CA PHE A 205 -16.10 -17.61 8.42
C PHE A 205 -17.61 -17.87 8.43
N GLY A 206 -18.35 -17.27 9.37
CA GLY A 206 -19.78 -17.50 9.49
C GLY A 206 -20.15 -18.94 9.84
N LYS A 207 -19.19 -19.74 10.32
CA LYS A 207 -19.32 -21.15 10.65
C LYS A 207 -18.73 -21.42 12.03
N PRO A 208 -19.41 -22.18 12.89
CA PRO A 208 -18.83 -22.64 14.16
C PRO A 208 -17.76 -23.71 13.93
N GLU A 209 -17.02 -24.03 15.00
CA GLU A 209 -16.10 -25.17 15.06
C GLU A 209 -14.94 -25.09 14.05
N ILE A 210 -14.45 -23.88 13.74
CA ILE A 210 -13.30 -23.69 12.83
C ILE A 210 -12.06 -24.46 13.35
N GLU A 211 -11.89 -24.57 14.65
CA GLU A 211 -10.81 -25.30 15.28
C GLU A 211 -10.77 -26.80 14.94
N THR A 212 -11.91 -27.36 14.53
CA THR A 212 -11.99 -28.79 14.15
C THR A 212 -11.49 -29.06 12.76
N TRP A 213 -11.49 -28.06 11.88
CA TRP A 213 -11.13 -28.23 10.46
C TRP A 213 -10.05 -27.26 9.95
N GLY A 214 -9.78 -26.19 10.67
CA GLY A 214 -8.86 -25.13 10.24
C GLY A 214 -7.51 -25.16 10.94
N SER A 215 -6.46 -24.78 10.24
CA SER A 215 -5.14 -24.52 10.78
C SER A 215 -4.68 -23.13 10.43
N LEU A 216 -4.25 -22.35 11.42
CA LEU A 216 -3.65 -21.03 11.26
C LEU A 216 -2.14 -21.12 11.44
N GLU A 217 -1.42 -20.55 10.50
CA GLU A 217 0.04 -20.52 10.47
C GLU A 217 0.55 -19.13 10.15
N ILE A 218 1.72 -18.80 10.68
CA ILE A 218 2.47 -17.58 10.34
C ILE A 218 3.86 -17.93 9.83
N SER A 219 4.43 -17.04 9.03
CA SER A 219 5.79 -17.13 8.55
C SER A 219 6.51 -15.79 8.70
N ALA A 220 7.73 -15.82 9.25
CA ALA A 220 8.58 -14.64 9.37
C ALA A 220 9.36 -14.33 8.06
N ASN A 221 9.56 -15.31 7.20
CA ASN A 221 10.35 -15.20 5.97
C ASN A 221 9.54 -15.45 4.68
N GLY A 222 8.24 -15.72 4.81
CA GLY A 222 7.35 -16.05 3.69
C GLY A 222 7.46 -17.51 3.21
N LYS A 223 8.32 -18.35 3.80
CA LYS A 223 8.56 -19.74 3.39
C LYS A 223 8.23 -20.72 4.51
N ASP A 224 8.92 -20.60 5.64
CA ASP A 224 8.77 -21.51 6.77
C ASP A 224 7.60 -21.08 7.63
N CYS A 225 6.56 -21.90 7.70
CA CYS A 225 5.36 -21.63 8.46
C CYS A 225 5.38 -22.32 9.82
N SER A 226 4.93 -21.61 10.85
CA SER A 226 4.71 -22.14 12.21
C SER A 226 3.24 -22.01 12.60
N LYS A 227 2.70 -23.04 13.24
CA LYS A 227 1.31 -23.03 13.72
C LYS A 227 1.13 -21.98 14.81
N VAL A 228 -0.03 -21.34 14.79
CA VAL A 228 -0.47 -20.38 15.78
C VAL A 228 -1.70 -20.94 16.50
N HIS A 229 -1.64 -20.93 17.83
CA HIS A 229 -2.81 -21.24 18.64
C HIS A 229 -3.83 -20.12 18.54
N PHE A 230 -5.08 -20.47 18.40
CA PHE A 230 -6.19 -19.54 18.40
C PHE A 230 -7.30 -20.00 19.36
N THR A 231 -8.08 -19.05 19.80
CA THR A 231 -9.31 -19.29 20.54
C THR A 231 -10.49 -19.03 19.63
N GLN A 232 -11.56 -19.78 19.82
CA GLN A 232 -12.79 -19.57 19.07
C GLN A 232 -13.93 -19.27 20.01
N GLU A 233 -14.65 -18.18 19.72
CA GLU A 233 -15.93 -17.83 20.34
C GLU A 233 -16.98 -17.74 19.24
N ASN A 234 -17.96 -18.62 19.27
CA ASN A 234 -18.98 -18.78 18.22
C ASN A 234 -18.31 -18.97 16.84
N ASN A 235 -18.54 -18.02 15.91
CA ASN A 235 -18.01 -18.05 14.55
C ASN A 235 -16.68 -17.29 14.41
N ARG A 236 -16.16 -16.71 15.51
CA ARG A 236 -14.98 -15.85 15.51
C ARG A 236 -13.78 -16.57 16.12
N LEU A 237 -12.73 -16.64 15.31
CA LEU A 237 -11.43 -17.09 15.72
C LEU A 237 -10.56 -15.86 16.04
N THR A 238 -9.81 -15.92 17.13
CA THR A 238 -8.83 -14.88 17.52
C THR A 238 -7.51 -15.54 17.91
N ALA A 239 -6.42 -15.01 17.36
CA ALA A 239 -5.06 -15.45 17.68
C ALA A 239 -4.19 -14.25 18.08
N SER A 240 -3.62 -14.28 19.29
CA SER A 240 -2.63 -13.29 19.72
C SER A 240 -1.24 -13.67 19.20
N LEU A 241 -0.57 -12.77 18.54
CA LEU A 241 0.76 -12.97 17.95
C LEU A 241 1.89 -12.47 18.85
N GLN A 242 1.60 -11.67 19.87
CA GLN A 242 2.59 -11.19 20.84
C GLN A 242 3.82 -10.56 20.18
N GLN A 243 3.63 -9.70 19.20
CA GLN A 243 4.70 -9.02 18.45
C GLN A 243 5.63 -9.96 17.65
N LYS A 244 5.22 -11.19 17.38
CA LYS A 244 5.99 -12.10 16.52
C LYS A 244 6.17 -11.49 15.14
N PRO A 245 7.35 -11.61 14.53
CA PRO A 245 7.58 -11.15 13.16
C PRO A 245 6.74 -11.97 12.18
N ILE A 246 5.97 -11.29 11.34
CA ILE A 246 5.14 -11.93 10.30
C ILE A 246 5.44 -11.35 8.92
N LYS A 247 5.68 -12.22 7.97
CA LYS A 247 5.80 -11.95 6.53
C LYS A 247 4.63 -12.57 5.76
N ALA A 248 4.05 -13.63 6.30
CA ALA A 248 2.86 -14.26 5.75
C ALA A 248 1.97 -14.85 6.85
N VAL A 249 0.67 -14.86 6.57
CA VAL A 249 -0.36 -15.54 7.38
C VAL A 249 -1.09 -16.51 6.47
N ARG A 250 -1.16 -17.78 6.87
CA ARG A 250 -1.83 -18.85 6.12
C ARG A 250 -2.94 -19.47 6.95
N PHE A 251 -4.07 -19.69 6.32
CA PHE A 251 -5.15 -20.51 6.86
C PHE A 251 -5.43 -21.68 5.92
N THR A 252 -5.53 -22.89 6.43
CA THR A 252 -5.71 -24.11 5.63
C THR A 252 -6.87 -24.93 6.18
N ASN A 253 -7.72 -25.45 5.30
CA ASN A 253 -8.66 -26.52 5.65
C ASN A 253 -7.87 -27.84 5.77
N MET A 254 -7.79 -28.37 6.98
CA MET A 254 -7.05 -29.62 7.27
C MET A 254 -7.83 -30.88 6.99
N GLN A 255 -9.11 -30.78 6.65
CA GLN A 255 -9.94 -31.91 6.31
C GLN A 255 -9.86 -32.21 4.80
N HIS A 256 -10.17 -33.42 4.42
CA HIS A 256 -10.30 -33.81 3.01
C HIS A 256 -11.64 -33.41 2.40
N GLN A 257 -12.58 -32.97 3.21
CA GLN A 257 -13.91 -32.56 2.79
C GLN A 257 -13.98 -31.06 2.55
N GLU A 258 -14.80 -30.69 1.57
CA GLU A 258 -15.16 -29.32 1.29
C GLU A 258 -15.94 -28.71 2.47
N GLN A 259 -15.67 -27.42 2.75
CA GLN A 259 -16.37 -26.63 3.75
C GLN A 259 -17.10 -25.48 3.09
N GLU A 260 -18.39 -25.33 3.36
CA GLU A 260 -19.11 -24.11 2.97
C GLU A 260 -18.95 -23.05 4.05
N ILE A 261 -18.45 -21.86 3.66
CA ILE A 261 -18.21 -20.76 4.58
C ILE A 261 -18.73 -19.43 4.03
N TYR A 262 -18.92 -18.47 4.94
CA TYR A 262 -19.16 -17.06 4.62
C TYR A 262 -17.99 -16.24 5.15
N LEU A 263 -17.07 -15.81 4.31
CA LEU A 263 -15.97 -14.95 4.76
C LEU A 263 -16.49 -13.58 5.15
N ARG A 264 -16.75 -13.39 6.44
CA ARG A 264 -17.23 -12.12 7.01
C ARG A 264 -16.07 -11.24 7.46
N ARG A 265 -14.99 -11.86 7.93
CA ARG A 265 -13.84 -11.14 8.47
C ARG A 265 -12.58 -11.98 8.35
N PHE A 266 -11.54 -11.37 7.86
CA PHE A 266 -10.16 -11.86 7.97
C PHE A 266 -9.26 -10.64 8.14
N ILE A 267 -8.75 -10.44 9.34
CA ILE A 267 -8.03 -9.23 9.74
C ILE A 267 -6.72 -9.64 10.38
N ILE A 268 -5.64 -8.99 9.97
CA ILE A 268 -4.33 -9.04 10.61
C ILE A 268 -4.07 -7.66 11.18
N THR A 269 -3.88 -7.56 12.49
CA THR A 269 -3.41 -6.35 13.16
C THR A 269 -1.90 -6.42 13.31
N ILE A 270 -1.22 -5.36 12.91
CA ILE A 270 0.24 -5.23 12.92
C ILE A 270 0.63 -3.96 13.66
N ASP A 271 1.78 -3.98 14.31
CA ASP A 271 2.43 -2.79 14.82
C ASP A 271 3.35 -2.18 13.73
N LYS A 272 3.30 -0.85 13.56
CA LYS A 272 4.11 -0.13 12.55
C LYS A 272 5.06 0.83 13.19
#